data_303b40cfe932efc592e0a9d7326618fe
#
_entry.id   303b40cfe932efc592e0a9d7326618fe
#
_cell.length_a   1.000
_cell.length_b   1.000
_cell.length_c   1.000
_cell.angle_alpha   90.00
_cell.angle_beta   90.00
_cell.angle_gamma   90.00
#
_symmetry.space_group_name_H-M   'P 1'
#
loop_
_entity.id
_entity.type
_entity.pdbx_description
1 polymer ?
#
loop_
_entity_poly.entity_id
_entity_poly.type
_entity_poly.pdbx_seq_one_letter_code
_entity_poly.pdbx_strand_id
1 'polypeptide(L)'
;MHVKWEGKKVVINFNKKRRKIALILCTLLCIISAFLIINHKPEQETLAILDDREINNYIIDVVFNDKDKKIECNQNITYINNTDKTLDKIYMHIYPNAFSNSKICPFEKEEMGQAYPNGFSEGYIKVSNILNSNSKLKYNIVGDKNDILEIILDKELKSGQKYSIDMKYTVKLPNCLGRFGYGDNTINITNWFPIACVYDENGWNLESYSTIGDPFYSDTSNFSVNILVPEKYDLACTGSVIDEKESKGKKLYKLQAKKVRDFAMVLSDKFIIKVYMEKHQLLHIV
;
A
#
# COMPACT_ATOMS: atom_id res chain seq x y z
N MET A 1 -34.78 0.05 59.61
CA MET A 1 -34.92 -0.38 58.20
C MET A 1 -35.88 -1.56 58.21
N HIS A 2 -37.10 -1.38 57.75
CA HIS A 2 -38.05 -2.49 57.60
C HIS A 2 -38.14 -2.85 56.12
N VAL A 3 -37.84 -4.11 55.81
CA VAL A 3 -37.94 -4.68 54.46
C VAL A 3 -39.19 -5.57 54.46
N LYS A 4 -40.13 -5.28 53.57
CA LYS A 4 -41.34 -6.09 53.40
C LYS A 4 -41.35 -6.60 51.97
N TRP A 5 -41.63 -7.90 51.80
CA TRP A 5 -41.79 -8.51 50.49
C TRP A 5 -43.27 -8.47 50.07
N GLU A 6 -43.54 -7.80 48.96
CA GLU A 6 -44.88 -7.80 48.36
C GLU A 6 -44.73 -8.26 46.90
N GLY A 7 -44.92 -9.54 46.66
CA GLY A 7 -44.78 -10.14 45.36
C GLY A 7 -43.34 -10.09 44.83
N LYS A 8 -43.16 -9.72 43.53
CA LYS A 8 -41.84 -9.62 42.86
C LYS A 8 -41.11 -8.28 43.09
N LYS A 9 -41.55 -7.46 44.02
CA LYS A 9 -40.94 -6.13 44.29
C LYS A 9 -40.48 -6.03 45.76
N VAL A 10 -39.24 -5.56 45.95
CA VAL A 10 -38.68 -5.25 47.28
C VAL A 10 -38.98 -3.78 47.53
N VAL A 11 -39.79 -3.52 48.57
CA VAL A 11 -40.08 -2.15 49.00
C VAL A 11 -39.26 -1.86 50.24
N ILE A 12 -38.30 -0.94 50.12
CA ILE A 12 -37.46 -0.48 51.23
C ILE A 12 -38.01 0.84 51.78
N ASN A 13 -38.54 0.81 52.98
CA ASN A 13 -39.09 1.99 53.63
C ASN A 13 -38.03 2.63 54.55
N PHE A 14 -37.57 3.81 54.18
CA PHE A 14 -36.63 4.60 54.98
C PHE A 14 -37.37 5.61 55.85
N ASN A 15 -36.90 5.79 57.12
CA ASN A 15 -37.32 6.85 58.01
C ASN A 15 -37.07 8.21 57.30
N LYS A 16 -37.96 9.21 57.53
CA LYS A 16 -37.96 10.53 56.86
C LYS A 16 -36.59 11.22 56.88
N LYS A 17 -35.81 11.03 57.96
CA LYS A 17 -34.45 11.57 58.11
C LYS A 17 -33.44 10.83 57.20
N ARG A 18 -33.56 9.50 57.06
CA ARG A 18 -32.71 8.69 56.16
C ARG A 18 -33.03 8.89 54.65
N ARG A 19 -34.32 9.17 54.31
CA ARG A 19 -34.70 9.57 52.96
C ARG A 19 -34.02 10.89 52.54
N LYS A 20 -33.99 11.90 53.45
CA LYS A 20 -33.29 13.17 53.15
C LYS A 20 -31.78 12.97 52.98
N ILE A 21 -31.14 12.12 53.81
CA ILE A 21 -29.70 11.82 53.67
C ILE A 21 -29.44 11.04 52.36
N ALA A 22 -30.26 10.09 51.99
CA ALA A 22 -30.11 9.35 50.72
C ALA A 22 -30.29 10.27 49.51
N LEU A 23 -31.25 11.22 49.55
CA LEU A 23 -31.43 12.21 48.49
C LEU A 23 -30.19 13.13 48.35
N ILE A 24 -29.64 13.61 49.47
CA ILE A 24 -28.45 14.44 49.45
C ILE A 24 -27.22 13.68 48.94
N LEU A 25 -27.06 12.41 49.29
CA LEU A 25 -26.01 11.57 48.77
C LEU A 25 -26.13 11.29 47.26
N CYS A 26 -27.37 11.04 46.78
CA CYS A 26 -27.62 10.88 45.33
C CYS A 26 -27.33 12.17 44.55
N THR A 27 -27.75 13.35 45.06
CA THR A 27 -27.45 14.63 44.43
C THR A 27 -25.96 14.93 44.41
N LEU A 28 -25.23 14.62 45.50
CA LEU A 28 -23.78 14.77 45.56
C LEU A 28 -23.07 13.85 44.55
N LEU A 29 -23.51 12.59 44.42
CA LEU A 29 -22.99 11.63 43.44
C LEU A 29 -23.26 12.11 42.00
N CYS A 30 -24.44 12.66 41.73
CA CYS A 30 -24.76 13.25 40.41
C CYS A 30 -23.90 14.49 40.11
N ILE A 31 -23.61 15.33 41.10
CA ILE A 31 -22.74 16.49 40.94
C ILE A 31 -21.29 16.05 40.69
N ILE A 32 -20.81 15.05 41.42
CA ILE A 32 -19.45 14.50 41.25
C ILE A 32 -19.31 13.84 39.87
N SER A 33 -20.31 13.05 39.43
CA SER A 33 -20.29 12.46 38.12
C SER A 33 -20.35 13.50 36.98
N ALA A 34 -21.18 14.54 37.14
CA ALA A 34 -21.22 15.67 36.21
C ALA A 34 -19.88 16.44 36.18
N PHE A 35 -19.26 16.65 37.35
CA PHE A 35 -17.94 17.28 37.44
C PHE A 35 -16.83 16.42 36.81
N LEU A 36 -16.88 15.11 36.98
CA LEU A 36 -15.97 14.17 36.31
C LEU A 36 -16.17 14.14 34.79
N ILE A 37 -17.40 14.22 34.30
CA ILE A 37 -17.71 14.29 32.86
C ILE A 37 -17.26 15.64 32.29
N ILE A 38 -17.45 16.74 32.99
CA ILE A 38 -17.06 18.10 32.54
C ILE A 38 -15.53 18.26 32.56
N ASN A 39 -14.84 17.65 33.54
CA ASN A 39 -13.38 17.68 33.64
C ASN A 39 -12.70 16.50 32.93
N HIS A 40 -13.44 15.50 32.46
CA HIS A 40 -12.94 14.56 31.49
C HIS A 40 -12.81 15.36 30.18
N LYS A 41 -11.68 16.09 30.04
CA LYS A 41 -11.22 16.41 28.67
C LYS A 41 -11.20 15.09 27.97
N PRO A 42 -11.96 14.92 26.83
CA PRO A 42 -11.69 13.78 25.98
C PRO A 42 -10.17 13.85 25.79
N GLU A 43 -9.46 12.77 26.07
CA GLU A 43 -8.13 12.57 25.51
C GLU A 43 -8.33 13.02 24.07
N GLN A 44 -7.82 14.23 23.75
CA GLN A 44 -7.70 14.57 22.36
C GLN A 44 -6.91 13.40 21.83
N GLU A 45 -7.62 12.49 21.14
CA GLU A 45 -6.96 11.71 20.10
C GLU A 45 -6.09 12.76 19.45
N THR A 46 -4.81 12.63 19.67
CA THR A 46 -3.82 13.40 18.96
C THR A 46 -4.15 13.05 17.54
N LEU A 47 -5.01 13.87 16.91
CA LEU A 47 -5.21 13.84 15.47
C LEU A 47 -3.78 13.86 15.01
N ALA A 48 -3.31 12.68 14.57
CA ALA A 48 -1.99 12.52 14.02
C ALA A 48 -1.88 13.74 13.13
N ILE A 49 -0.99 14.67 13.49
CA ILE A 49 -0.75 15.88 12.71
C ILE A 49 -0.60 15.28 11.31
N LEU A 50 -1.61 15.44 10.46
CA LEU A 50 -1.57 14.94 9.11
C LEU A 50 -0.33 15.62 8.57
N ASP A 51 0.71 14.83 8.37
CA ASP A 51 1.98 15.31 7.88
C ASP A 51 1.69 16.01 6.56
N ASP A 52 1.63 17.35 6.60
CA ASP A 52 1.35 18.19 5.44
C ASP A 52 2.50 18.20 4.44
N ARG A 53 3.56 17.39 4.68
CA ARG A 53 4.64 17.23 3.72
C ARG A 53 4.07 16.73 2.41
N GLU A 54 4.53 17.34 1.34
CA GLU A 54 4.25 16.83 0.00
C GLU A 54 4.81 15.41 -0.14
N ILE A 55 4.06 14.53 -0.80
CA ILE A 55 4.40 13.13 -0.98
C ILE A 55 4.68 12.81 -2.44
N ASN A 56 5.46 11.76 -2.69
CA ASN A 56 5.78 11.33 -4.03
C ASN A 56 4.51 11.02 -4.84
N ASN A 57 4.57 11.32 -6.16
CA ASN A 57 3.48 11.02 -7.07
C ASN A 57 3.98 10.14 -8.21
N TYR A 58 3.30 9.02 -8.44
CA TYR A 58 3.56 8.08 -9.53
C TYR A 58 2.46 8.14 -10.56
N ILE A 59 2.83 8.26 -11.83
CA ILE A 59 1.95 8.10 -12.99
C ILE A 59 2.53 6.95 -13.80
N ILE A 60 1.77 5.86 -14.00
CA ILE A 60 2.29 4.65 -14.64
C ILE A 60 1.31 4.19 -15.71
N ASP A 61 1.77 4.14 -16.96
CA ASP A 61 1.05 3.50 -18.06
C ASP A 61 1.57 2.08 -18.26
N VAL A 62 0.66 1.12 -18.30
CA VAL A 62 0.95 -0.31 -18.26
C VAL A 62 0.27 -1.01 -19.41
N VAL A 63 1.00 -1.84 -20.16
CA VAL A 63 0.45 -2.75 -21.14
C VAL A 63 0.81 -4.18 -20.75
N PHE A 64 -0.20 -4.99 -20.44
CA PHE A 64 -0.01 -6.41 -20.12
C PHE A 64 -0.11 -7.28 -21.38
N ASN A 65 0.95 -8.06 -21.63
CA ASN A 65 1.01 -9.08 -22.67
C ASN A 65 0.78 -10.46 -22.03
N ASP A 66 -0.41 -11.00 -22.23
CA ASP A 66 -0.79 -12.30 -21.64
C ASP A 66 0.03 -13.48 -22.21
N LYS A 67 0.37 -13.44 -23.49
CA LYS A 67 1.14 -14.52 -24.14
C LYS A 67 2.52 -14.69 -23.51
N ASP A 68 3.22 -13.58 -23.30
CA ASP A 68 4.59 -13.58 -22.80
C ASP A 68 4.66 -13.41 -21.29
N LYS A 69 3.51 -13.15 -20.61
CA LYS A 69 3.44 -12.79 -19.20
C LYS A 69 4.39 -11.63 -18.86
N LYS A 70 4.36 -10.61 -19.72
CA LYS A 70 5.17 -9.39 -19.61
C LYS A 70 4.31 -8.16 -19.45
N ILE A 71 4.87 -7.19 -18.79
CA ILE A 71 4.29 -5.85 -18.59
C ILE A 71 5.27 -4.85 -19.18
N GLU A 72 4.80 -4.02 -20.12
CA GLU A 72 5.56 -2.88 -20.64
C GLU A 72 5.06 -1.61 -19.97
N CYS A 73 5.97 -0.80 -19.44
CA CYS A 73 5.65 0.33 -18.60
C CYS A 73 6.34 1.61 -19.02
N ASN A 74 5.57 2.72 -18.96
CA ASN A 74 6.10 4.06 -18.89
C ASN A 74 5.70 4.64 -17.52
N GLN A 75 6.67 5.07 -16.74
CA GLN A 75 6.47 5.63 -15.40
C GLN A 75 7.05 7.02 -15.33
N ASN A 76 6.27 7.96 -14.80
CA ASN A 76 6.78 9.20 -14.27
C ASN A 76 6.66 9.16 -12.75
N ILE A 77 7.72 9.54 -12.05
CA ILE A 77 7.69 9.83 -10.62
C ILE A 77 8.08 11.30 -10.42
N THR A 78 7.27 12.02 -9.67
CA THR A 78 7.67 13.27 -9.02
C THR A 78 8.15 12.93 -7.62
N TYR A 79 9.46 12.81 -7.46
CA TYR A 79 10.13 12.57 -6.18
C TYR A 79 10.30 13.88 -5.42
N ILE A 80 10.09 13.84 -4.11
CA ILE A 80 10.24 15.01 -3.22
C ILE A 80 11.31 14.69 -2.19
N ASN A 81 12.33 15.52 -2.12
CA ASN A 81 13.36 15.38 -1.10
C ASN A 81 12.85 15.90 0.25
N ASN A 82 12.21 15.04 1.01
CA ASN A 82 11.72 15.34 2.37
C ASN A 82 12.81 15.20 3.44
N THR A 83 14.08 14.97 3.06
CA THR A 83 15.20 14.86 3.99
C THR A 83 15.82 16.24 4.27
N ASP A 84 16.65 16.34 5.30
CA ASP A 84 17.46 17.52 5.60
C ASP A 84 18.76 17.59 4.77
N LYS A 85 19.01 16.62 3.90
CA LYS A 85 20.22 16.47 3.10
C LYS A 85 20.01 16.96 1.65
N THR A 86 21.10 17.35 1.03
CA THR A 86 21.14 17.52 -0.43
C THR A 86 21.48 16.17 -1.05
N LEU A 87 20.69 15.73 -2.01
CA LEU A 87 20.83 14.43 -2.68
C LEU A 87 21.46 14.60 -4.06
N ASP A 88 22.44 13.80 -4.38
CA ASP A 88 23.05 13.65 -5.72
C ASP A 88 22.58 12.38 -6.43
N LYS A 89 21.85 11.53 -5.73
CA LYS A 89 21.33 10.24 -6.18
C LYS A 89 19.95 9.99 -5.62
N ILE A 90 19.16 9.17 -6.33
CA ILE A 90 17.93 8.55 -5.84
C ILE A 90 18.04 7.05 -6.03
N TYR A 91 17.69 6.30 -4.99
CA TYR A 91 17.64 4.83 -5.05
C TYR A 91 16.19 4.38 -5.15
N MET A 92 15.97 3.32 -5.93
CA MET A 92 14.67 2.68 -6.07
C MET A 92 14.80 1.18 -5.94
N HIS A 93 13.87 0.55 -5.22
CA HIS A 93 13.74 -0.90 -5.25
C HIS A 93 13.17 -1.33 -6.61
N ILE A 94 13.79 -2.34 -7.20
CA ILE A 94 13.35 -3.05 -8.40
C ILE A 94 13.20 -4.53 -8.06
N TYR A 95 12.35 -4.81 -7.10
CA TYR A 95 12.14 -6.11 -6.47
C TYR A 95 11.95 -7.31 -7.42
N PRO A 96 11.37 -7.17 -8.64
CA PRO A 96 11.27 -8.29 -9.57
C PRO A 96 12.61 -8.97 -9.89
N ASN A 97 13.74 -8.28 -9.75
CA ASN A 97 15.05 -8.85 -10.03
C ASN A 97 15.48 -9.92 -9.03
N ALA A 98 14.90 -9.95 -7.83
CA ALA A 98 15.11 -11.05 -6.89
C ALA A 98 14.65 -12.41 -7.43
N PHE A 99 13.79 -12.42 -8.46
CA PHE A 99 13.26 -13.62 -9.12
C PHE A 99 14.02 -13.99 -10.42
N SER A 100 15.09 -13.27 -10.76
CA SER A 100 15.77 -13.42 -12.04
C SER A 100 16.65 -14.67 -12.14
N ASN A 101 17.00 -15.27 -11.04
CA ASN A 101 17.89 -16.42 -10.97
C ASN A 101 17.55 -17.32 -9.78
N SER A 102 17.57 -18.62 -9.97
CA SER A 102 17.29 -19.59 -8.90
C SER A 102 18.25 -19.54 -7.72
N LYS A 103 19.46 -18.97 -7.90
CA LYS A 103 20.46 -18.85 -6.83
C LYS A 103 20.22 -17.66 -5.89
N ILE A 104 19.54 -16.61 -6.38
CA ILE A 104 19.20 -15.40 -5.63
C ILE A 104 17.71 -15.29 -5.33
N CYS A 105 16.96 -16.30 -5.80
CA CYS A 105 15.51 -16.38 -5.58
C CYS A 105 15.20 -16.26 -4.08
N PRO A 106 14.16 -15.52 -3.69
CA PRO A 106 13.94 -15.19 -2.28
C PRO A 106 13.37 -16.35 -1.44
N PHE A 107 13.05 -17.49 -2.06
CA PHE A 107 12.50 -18.66 -1.36
C PHE A 107 13.59 -19.58 -0.84
N GLU A 108 13.37 -20.10 0.36
CA GLU A 108 14.21 -21.16 0.90
C GLU A 108 14.05 -22.44 0.08
N LYS A 109 15.05 -23.32 0.15
CA LYS A 109 15.08 -24.55 -0.66
C LYS A 109 13.84 -25.43 -0.48
N GLU A 110 13.33 -25.48 0.74
CA GLU A 110 12.14 -26.24 1.13
C GLU A 110 10.85 -25.65 0.56
N GLU A 111 10.82 -24.33 0.32
CA GLU A 111 9.68 -23.60 -0.22
C GLU A 111 9.62 -23.64 -1.75
N MET A 112 10.75 -23.90 -2.40
CA MET A 112 10.87 -23.85 -3.87
C MET A 112 9.84 -24.71 -4.59
N GLY A 113 9.55 -25.91 -4.08
CA GLY A 113 8.56 -26.81 -4.69
C GLY A 113 7.13 -26.29 -4.62
N GLN A 114 6.81 -25.51 -3.57
CA GLN A 114 5.50 -24.88 -3.42
C GLN A 114 5.42 -23.58 -4.23
N ALA A 115 6.46 -22.78 -4.22
CA ALA A 115 6.52 -21.52 -4.95
C ALA A 115 6.55 -21.74 -6.48
N TYR A 116 7.25 -22.76 -6.93
CA TYR A 116 7.44 -23.11 -8.34
C TYR A 116 7.00 -24.55 -8.63
N PRO A 117 5.70 -24.87 -8.62
CA PRO A 117 5.22 -26.24 -8.80
C PRO A 117 5.55 -26.83 -10.18
N ASN A 118 5.81 -25.96 -11.18
CA ASN A 118 6.20 -26.33 -12.54
C ASN A 118 7.71 -26.18 -12.81
N GLY A 119 8.54 -26.10 -11.75
CA GLY A 119 9.94 -25.79 -11.84
C GLY A 119 10.21 -24.28 -11.91
N PHE A 120 11.49 -23.91 -11.67
CA PHE A 120 11.89 -22.50 -11.63
C PHE A 120 11.54 -21.77 -12.94
N SER A 121 10.92 -20.62 -12.80
CA SER A 121 10.59 -19.69 -13.87
C SER A 121 11.13 -18.30 -13.49
N GLU A 122 11.89 -17.69 -14.39
CA GLU A 122 12.46 -16.37 -14.13
C GLU A 122 11.42 -15.25 -14.14
N GLY A 123 11.59 -14.31 -13.19
CA GLY A 123 10.93 -13.00 -13.19
C GLY A 123 12.00 -11.92 -13.10
N TYR A 124 11.77 -10.77 -13.72
CA TYR A 124 12.74 -9.66 -13.69
C TYR A 124 12.11 -8.34 -14.10
N ILE A 125 12.83 -7.26 -13.85
CA ILE A 125 12.58 -5.95 -14.45
C ILE A 125 13.82 -5.51 -15.24
N LYS A 126 13.58 -5.01 -16.47
CA LYS A 126 14.63 -4.41 -17.32
C LYS A 126 14.30 -2.97 -17.58
N VAL A 127 15.07 -2.08 -16.98
CA VAL A 127 14.99 -0.65 -17.24
C VAL A 127 15.73 -0.32 -18.53
N SER A 128 15.06 0.36 -19.46
CA SER A 128 15.62 0.67 -20.78
C SER A 128 15.99 2.13 -20.95
N ASN A 129 15.32 3.02 -20.23
CA ASN A 129 15.56 4.46 -20.32
C ASN A 129 15.17 5.17 -19.02
N ILE A 130 16.00 6.12 -18.60
CA ILE A 130 15.74 7.00 -17.45
C ILE A 130 16.08 8.43 -17.87
N LEU A 131 15.11 9.33 -17.73
CA LEU A 131 15.24 10.74 -18.14
C LEU A 131 14.81 11.67 -17.00
N ASN A 132 15.43 12.84 -16.93
CA ASN A 132 14.87 14.02 -16.30
C ASN A 132 14.58 15.05 -17.39
N SER A 133 13.32 15.43 -17.55
CA SER A 133 12.86 16.26 -18.66
C SER A 133 13.18 15.62 -20.02
N ASN A 134 14.29 15.89 -20.64
CA ASN A 134 14.75 15.24 -21.88
C ASN A 134 16.20 14.76 -21.75
N SER A 135 16.83 14.96 -20.59
CA SER A 135 18.21 14.58 -20.34
C SER A 135 18.29 13.13 -19.85
N LYS A 136 19.12 12.33 -20.48
CA LYS A 136 19.34 10.95 -20.06
C LYS A 136 20.16 10.91 -18.79
N LEU A 137 19.65 10.21 -17.77
CA LEU A 137 20.33 10.01 -16.51
C LEU A 137 21.19 8.75 -16.56
N LYS A 138 22.32 8.78 -15.85
CA LYS A 138 23.15 7.60 -15.59
C LYS A 138 22.53 6.81 -14.44
N TYR A 139 22.63 5.51 -14.52
CA TYR A 139 22.16 4.63 -13.46
C TYR A 139 23.02 3.38 -13.35
N ASN A 140 22.99 2.75 -12.18
CA ASN A 140 23.58 1.46 -11.90
C ASN A 140 22.53 0.53 -11.30
N ILE A 141 22.70 -0.77 -11.46
CA ILE A 141 21.94 -1.78 -10.74
C ILE A 141 22.87 -2.35 -9.70
N VAL A 142 22.45 -2.29 -8.43
CA VAL A 142 23.25 -2.65 -7.26
C VAL A 142 22.43 -3.55 -6.32
N GLY A 143 23.00 -3.93 -5.17
CA GLY A 143 22.41 -4.84 -4.21
C GLY A 143 22.69 -6.31 -4.52
N ASP A 144 22.62 -7.18 -3.50
CA ASP A 144 22.99 -8.59 -3.60
C ASP A 144 22.13 -9.38 -4.58
N LYS A 145 20.88 -8.97 -4.76
CA LYS A 145 19.91 -9.56 -5.70
C LYS A 145 19.74 -8.74 -6.97
N ASN A 146 20.59 -7.72 -7.21
CA ASN A 146 20.44 -6.76 -8.31
C ASN A 146 19.06 -6.09 -8.31
N ASP A 147 18.51 -5.87 -7.15
CA ASP A 147 17.14 -5.39 -6.94
C ASP A 147 17.06 -3.93 -6.46
N ILE A 148 18.18 -3.21 -6.57
CA ILE A 148 18.28 -1.77 -6.31
C ILE A 148 18.74 -1.05 -7.58
N LEU A 149 18.04 0.01 -7.93
CA LEU A 149 18.36 0.94 -9.01
C LEU A 149 18.92 2.23 -8.41
N GLU A 150 20.21 2.49 -8.61
CA GLU A 150 20.87 3.76 -8.27
C GLU A 150 20.76 4.71 -9.44
N ILE A 151 20.11 5.85 -9.29
CA ILE A 151 19.97 6.91 -10.32
C ILE A 151 20.82 8.08 -9.92
N ILE A 152 21.78 8.45 -10.78
CA ILE A 152 22.66 9.61 -10.58
C ILE A 152 21.96 10.83 -11.15
N LEU A 153 21.72 11.85 -10.31
CA LEU A 153 21.03 13.05 -10.70
C LEU A 153 21.94 13.96 -11.57
N ASP A 154 21.36 14.67 -12.51
CA ASP A 154 22.07 15.64 -13.34
C ASP A 154 22.33 16.97 -12.60
N LYS A 155 21.66 17.19 -11.48
CA LYS A 155 21.82 18.30 -10.56
C LYS A 155 21.47 17.88 -9.15
N GLU A 156 22.09 18.50 -8.17
CA GLU A 156 21.77 18.30 -6.76
C GLU A 156 20.31 18.63 -6.44
N LEU A 157 19.69 17.81 -5.62
CA LEU A 157 18.33 17.96 -5.14
C LEU A 157 18.34 18.36 -3.67
N LYS A 158 18.11 19.65 -3.40
CA LYS A 158 18.07 20.18 -2.03
C LYS A 158 16.81 19.77 -1.30
N SER A 159 16.86 19.84 0.04
CA SER A 159 15.69 19.64 0.91
C SER A 159 14.47 20.43 0.41
N GLY A 160 13.30 19.78 0.40
CA GLY A 160 12.02 20.34 -0.05
C GLY A 160 11.85 20.46 -1.56
N GLN A 161 12.90 20.19 -2.36
CA GLN A 161 12.80 20.28 -3.82
C GLN A 161 12.19 19.01 -4.43
N LYS A 162 11.60 19.19 -5.62
CA LYS A 162 11.02 18.13 -6.45
C LYS A 162 11.95 17.76 -7.60
N TYR A 163 11.93 16.49 -7.96
CA TYR A 163 12.67 15.98 -9.09
C TYR A 163 11.81 14.99 -9.88
N SER A 164 11.66 15.22 -11.18
CA SER A 164 10.85 14.36 -12.05
C SER A 164 11.74 13.34 -12.74
N ILE A 165 11.34 12.08 -12.71
CA ILE A 165 12.04 11.00 -13.40
C ILE A 165 11.05 10.25 -14.28
N ASP A 166 11.34 10.21 -15.58
CA ASP A 166 10.62 9.40 -16.55
C ASP A 166 11.40 8.11 -16.81
N MET A 167 10.73 6.98 -16.72
CA MET A 167 11.33 5.66 -16.92
C MET A 167 10.53 4.81 -17.89
N LYS A 168 11.26 4.02 -18.71
CA LYS A 168 10.68 2.92 -19.50
C LYS A 168 11.30 1.62 -19.05
N TYR A 169 10.45 0.64 -18.81
CA TYR A 169 10.91 -0.68 -18.37
C TYR A 169 9.93 -1.79 -18.78
N THR A 170 10.42 -3.00 -18.75
CA THR A 170 9.64 -4.23 -18.98
C THR A 170 9.77 -5.13 -17.75
N VAL A 171 8.66 -5.66 -17.28
CA VAL A 171 8.61 -6.65 -16.20
C VAL A 171 8.19 -7.99 -16.78
N LYS A 172 8.96 -9.04 -16.47
CA LYS A 172 8.60 -10.44 -16.75
C LYS A 172 8.05 -11.06 -15.47
N LEU A 173 6.85 -11.60 -15.54
CA LEU A 173 6.24 -12.31 -14.42
C LEU A 173 6.69 -13.78 -14.44
N PRO A 174 7.16 -14.35 -13.33
CA PRO A 174 7.50 -15.76 -13.23
C PRO A 174 6.24 -16.64 -13.11
N ASN A 175 6.29 -17.90 -13.55
CA ASN A 175 5.32 -18.91 -13.16
C ASN A 175 5.61 -19.32 -11.71
N CYS A 176 5.18 -18.50 -10.78
CA CYS A 176 5.46 -18.59 -9.36
C CYS A 176 4.20 -18.29 -8.57
N LEU A 177 3.87 -19.14 -7.60
CA LEU A 177 2.76 -18.91 -6.67
C LEU A 177 3.21 -17.99 -5.55
N GLY A 178 2.49 -16.90 -5.36
CA GLY A 178 2.82 -15.91 -4.35
C GLY A 178 2.36 -14.51 -4.76
N ARG A 179 2.98 -13.49 -4.18
CA ARG A 179 2.58 -12.09 -4.41
C ARG A 179 3.07 -11.51 -5.75
N PHE A 180 4.11 -12.09 -6.36
CA PHE A 180 4.63 -11.67 -7.66
C PHE A 180 4.79 -12.88 -8.57
N GLY A 181 3.96 -12.99 -9.62
CA GLY A 181 3.97 -14.10 -10.56
C GLY A 181 2.57 -14.48 -11.04
N TYR A 182 2.46 -15.65 -11.63
CA TYR A 182 1.18 -16.17 -12.11
C TYR A 182 1.04 -17.68 -11.85
N GLY A 183 -0.20 -18.09 -11.65
CA GLY A 183 -0.63 -19.50 -11.57
C GLY A 183 -1.84 -19.74 -12.47
N ASP A 184 -2.61 -20.80 -12.14
CA ASP A 184 -3.77 -21.22 -12.95
C ASP A 184 -4.98 -20.27 -12.80
N ASN A 185 -5.07 -19.56 -11.69
CA ASN A 185 -6.25 -18.76 -11.35
C ASN A 185 -6.01 -17.26 -11.37
N THR A 186 -4.81 -16.82 -11.02
CA THR A 186 -4.50 -15.39 -10.84
C THR A 186 -3.15 -15.02 -11.42
N ILE A 187 -3.03 -13.75 -11.78
CA ILE A 187 -1.77 -13.09 -12.11
C ILE A 187 -1.58 -12.00 -11.06
N ASN A 188 -0.62 -12.22 -10.16
CA ASN A 188 -0.34 -11.36 -9.03
C ASN A 188 0.79 -10.40 -9.37
N ILE A 189 0.50 -9.11 -9.36
CA ILE A 189 1.40 -8.04 -9.78
C ILE A 189 1.60 -7.11 -8.59
N THR A 190 2.46 -7.54 -7.65
CA THR A 190 2.82 -6.75 -6.47
C THR A 190 4.32 -6.49 -6.45
N ASN A 191 4.75 -5.37 -5.86
CA ASN A 191 6.16 -4.97 -5.81
C ASN A 191 6.85 -4.98 -7.20
N TRP A 192 6.13 -4.54 -8.24
CA TRP A 192 6.45 -4.78 -9.65
C TRP A 192 7.13 -3.61 -10.36
N PHE A 193 7.05 -2.42 -9.81
CA PHE A 193 7.56 -1.17 -10.41
C PHE A 193 8.73 -0.61 -9.61
N PRO A 194 9.58 0.25 -10.21
CA PRO A 194 10.61 0.97 -9.46
C PRO A 194 9.97 1.90 -8.42
N ILE A 195 10.14 1.58 -7.15
CA ILE A 195 9.61 2.36 -6.02
C ILE A 195 10.77 3.01 -5.27
N ALA A 196 10.68 4.30 -4.97
CA ALA A 196 11.71 5.04 -4.26
C ALA A 196 12.02 4.41 -2.89
N CYS A 197 13.30 4.16 -2.63
CA CYS A 197 13.76 3.72 -1.32
C CYS A 197 13.52 4.83 -0.29
N VAL A 198 13.27 4.45 0.95
CA VAL A 198 13.16 5.42 2.06
C VAL A 198 14.56 5.92 2.42
N TYR A 199 14.67 7.21 2.69
CA TYR A 199 15.84 7.82 3.30
C TYR A 199 15.48 8.22 4.72
N ASP A 200 16.02 7.54 5.71
CA ASP A 200 15.80 7.78 7.13
C ASP A 200 17.07 8.27 7.85
N GLU A 201 17.10 8.19 9.16
CA GLU A 201 18.22 8.61 10.00
C GLU A 201 19.51 7.82 9.75
N ASN A 202 19.39 6.60 9.19
CA ASN A 202 20.51 5.74 8.82
C ASN A 202 20.93 5.91 7.36
N GLY A 203 20.29 6.79 6.61
CA GLY A 203 20.47 6.99 5.18
C GLY A 203 19.47 6.21 4.33
N TRP A 204 19.86 5.83 3.11
CA TRP A 204 19.02 5.06 2.22
C TRP A 204 18.80 3.63 2.73
N ASN A 205 17.54 3.22 2.88
CA ASN A 205 17.19 1.83 3.12
C ASN A 205 17.27 1.04 1.81
N LEU A 206 18.26 0.16 1.70
CA LEU A 206 18.55 -0.63 0.50
C LEU A 206 18.36 -2.13 0.76
N GLU A 207 17.45 -2.50 1.65
CA GLU A 207 17.16 -3.89 1.99
C GLU A 207 16.59 -4.64 0.78
N SER A 208 17.20 -5.78 0.47
CA SER A 208 16.76 -6.64 -0.63
C SER A 208 15.45 -7.34 -0.33
N TYR A 209 14.77 -7.76 -1.40
CA TYR A 209 13.54 -8.54 -1.31
C TYR A 209 13.67 -9.74 -0.35
N SER A 210 12.69 -9.92 0.54
CA SER A 210 12.54 -11.09 1.41
C SER A 210 11.11 -11.65 1.33
N THR A 211 10.96 -12.95 1.53
CA THR A 211 9.63 -13.60 1.69
C THR A 211 9.15 -13.60 3.13
N ILE A 212 10.06 -13.35 4.08
CA ILE A 212 9.80 -13.40 5.52
C ILE A 212 9.41 -12.02 6.02
N GLY A 213 8.30 -11.93 6.73
CA GLY A 213 7.77 -10.67 7.28
C GLY A 213 7.15 -9.76 6.23
N ASP A 214 7.24 -8.45 6.48
CA ASP A 214 6.85 -7.38 5.56
C ASP A 214 8.07 -6.48 5.26
N PRO A 215 8.94 -6.89 4.33
CA PRO A 215 10.21 -6.21 4.07
C PRO A 215 10.07 -4.95 3.20
N PHE A 216 8.84 -4.64 2.73
CA PHE A 216 8.62 -3.57 1.75
C PHE A 216 8.46 -2.22 2.44
N TYR A 217 9.59 -1.64 2.80
CA TYR A 217 9.66 -0.33 3.43
C TYR A 217 9.62 0.76 2.36
N SER A 218 8.54 1.53 2.31
CA SER A 218 8.32 2.60 1.35
C SER A 218 7.59 3.78 1.97
N ASP A 219 7.81 4.97 1.44
CA ASP A 219 7.09 6.16 1.82
C ASP A 219 5.66 6.15 1.25
N THR A 220 4.76 6.79 1.99
CA THR A 220 3.40 7.05 1.51
C THR A 220 3.45 7.92 0.24
N SER A 221 2.73 7.49 -0.79
CA SER A 221 2.72 8.13 -2.11
C SER A 221 1.32 8.16 -2.73
N ASN A 222 1.15 8.94 -3.79
CA ASN A 222 -0.04 8.91 -4.64
C ASN A 222 0.27 8.16 -5.94
N PHE A 223 -0.72 7.41 -6.42
CA PHE A 223 -0.62 6.63 -7.66
C PHE A 223 -1.77 6.94 -8.60
N SER A 224 -1.42 7.12 -9.89
CA SER A 224 -2.34 7.11 -11.02
C SER A 224 -1.83 6.06 -12.00
N VAL A 225 -2.58 4.97 -12.19
CA VAL A 225 -2.15 3.85 -13.02
C VAL A 225 -3.17 3.60 -14.11
N ASN A 226 -2.73 3.58 -15.37
CA ASN A 226 -3.52 3.14 -16.49
C ASN A 226 -3.03 1.75 -16.92
N ILE A 227 -3.89 0.75 -16.95
CA ILE A 227 -3.50 -0.58 -17.39
C ILE A 227 -4.39 -1.09 -18.52
N LEU A 228 -3.75 -1.50 -19.61
CA LEU A 228 -4.39 -2.14 -20.75
C LEU A 228 -4.17 -3.67 -20.67
N VAL A 229 -5.26 -4.41 -20.58
CA VAL A 229 -5.27 -5.88 -20.47
C VAL A 229 -6.18 -6.51 -21.53
N PRO A 230 -6.03 -7.81 -21.88
CA PRO A 230 -7.04 -8.54 -22.63
C PRO A 230 -8.41 -8.50 -21.93
N GLU A 231 -9.50 -8.39 -22.69
CA GLU A 231 -10.87 -8.21 -22.16
C GLU A 231 -11.35 -9.32 -21.22
N LYS A 232 -10.78 -10.52 -21.33
CA LYS A 232 -11.13 -11.65 -20.46
C LYS A 232 -10.74 -11.46 -18.98
N TYR A 233 -9.85 -10.52 -18.68
CA TYR A 233 -9.38 -10.31 -17.32
C TYR A 233 -10.19 -9.25 -16.60
N ASP A 234 -10.62 -9.59 -15.42
CA ASP A 234 -11.07 -8.65 -14.40
C ASP A 234 -9.89 -8.30 -13.47
N LEU A 235 -9.98 -7.13 -12.84
CA LEU A 235 -8.90 -6.53 -12.08
C LEU A 235 -9.33 -6.25 -10.63
N ALA A 236 -8.49 -6.66 -9.67
CA ALA A 236 -8.47 -6.12 -8.32
C ALA A 236 -7.19 -5.29 -8.13
N CYS A 237 -7.26 -4.16 -7.42
CA CYS A 237 -6.10 -3.27 -7.25
C CYS A 237 -6.11 -2.52 -5.92
N THR A 238 -4.96 -1.97 -5.58
CA THR A 238 -4.86 -0.94 -4.54
C THR A 238 -5.61 0.30 -5.00
N GLY A 239 -6.45 0.86 -4.14
CA GLY A 239 -7.24 2.06 -4.45
C GLY A 239 -8.52 1.76 -5.21
N SER A 240 -8.88 2.58 -6.18
CA SER A 240 -10.16 2.53 -6.89
C SER A 240 -9.99 2.56 -8.40
N VAL A 241 -10.85 1.83 -9.09
CA VAL A 241 -11.08 2.00 -10.53
C VAL A 241 -11.90 3.27 -10.74
N ILE A 242 -11.35 4.24 -11.45
CA ILE A 242 -12.02 5.53 -11.71
C ILE A 242 -12.61 5.63 -13.12
N ASP A 243 -12.13 4.80 -14.04
CA ASP A 243 -12.67 4.69 -15.41
C ASP A 243 -12.31 3.32 -15.99
N GLU A 244 -13.22 2.74 -16.77
CA GLU A 244 -13.01 1.48 -17.48
C GLU A 244 -13.55 1.63 -18.90
N LYS A 245 -12.77 1.19 -19.89
CA LYS A 245 -13.15 1.22 -21.30
C LYS A 245 -12.77 -0.06 -22.00
N GLU A 246 -13.74 -0.63 -22.70
CA GLU A 246 -13.51 -1.80 -23.54
C GLU A 246 -13.42 -1.40 -25.02
N SER A 247 -12.43 -1.91 -25.71
CA SER A 247 -12.28 -1.72 -27.14
C SER A 247 -11.37 -2.80 -27.76
N LYS A 248 -11.82 -3.36 -28.89
CA LYS A 248 -11.04 -4.29 -29.71
C LYS A 248 -10.42 -5.46 -28.93
N GLY A 249 -11.21 -6.10 -28.04
CA GLY A 249 -10.78 -7.25 -27.25
C GLY A 249 -9.82 -6.90 -26.10
N LYS A 250 -9.80 -5.64 -25.67
CA LYS A 250 -9.00 -5.15 -24.54
C LYS A 250 -9.82 -4.27 -23.62
N LYS A 251 -9.45 -4.28 -22.32
CA LYS A 251 -9.95 -3.39 -21.28
C LYS A 251 -8.84 -2.43 -20.88
N LEU A 252 -9.15 -1.14 -20.86
CA LEU A 252 -8.31 -0.10 -20.26
C LEU A 252 -8.92 0.31 -18.94
N TYR A 253 -8.24 0.01 -17.84
CA TYR A 253 -8.58 0.50 -16.51
C TYR A 253 -7.76 1.74 -16.17
N LYS A 254 -8.42 2.77 -15.62
CA LYS A 254 -7.76 3.90 -14.96
C LYS A 254 -7.96 3.79 -13.46
N LEU A 255 -6.87 3.74 -12.74
CA LEU A 255 -6.80 3.42 -11.33
C LEU A 255 -6.20 4.60 -10.56
N GLN A 256 -6.67 4.83 -9.35
CA GLN A 256 -6.13 5.86 -8.47
C GLN A 256 -6.06 5.36 -7.03
N ALA A 257 -4.91 5.59 -6.39
CA ALA A 257 -4.74 5.42 -4.96
C ALA A 257 -4.03 6.65 -4.36
N LYS A 258 -4.49 7.12 -3.22
CA LYS A 258 -3.92 8.28 -2.53
C LYS A 258 -3.41 7.87 -1.16
N LYS A 259 -2.22 8.37 -0.82
CA LYS A 259 -1.59 8.15 0.50
C LYS A 259 -1.47 6.67 0.84
N VAL A 260 -0.97 5.87 -0.09
CA VAL A 260 -0.69 4.43 0.09
C VAL A 260 0.81 4.16 -0.05
N ARG A 261 1.30 3.07 0.54
CA ARG A 261 2.73 2.72 0.52
C ARG A 261 3.15 1.95 -0.72
N ASP A 262 2.22 1.20 -1.34
CA ASP A 262 2.49 0.37 -2.50
C ASP A 262 1.25 0.31 -3.39
N PHE A 263 1.44 -0.12 -4.64
CA PHE A 263 0.37 -0.29 -5.62
C PHE A 263 0.40 -1.70 -6.21
N ALA A 264 -0.55 -2.53 -5.78
CA ALA A 264 -0.70 -3.91 -6.23
C ALA A 264 -1.88 -4.05 -7.19
N MET A 265 -1.76 -5.01 -8.11
CA MET A 265 -2.82 -5.44 -9.01
C MET A 265 -2.88 -6.96 -9.07
N VAL A 266 -4.09 -7.49 -9.19
CA VAL A 266 -4.33 -8.92 -9.43
C VAL A 266 -5.30 -9.04 -10.61
N LEU A 267 -4.94 -9.83 -11.60
CA LEU A 267 -5.77 -10.13 -12.77
C LEU A 267 -6.28 -11.57 -12.68
N SER A 268 -7.54 -11.80 -13.05
CA SER A 268 -8.09 -13.14 -13.19
C SER A 268 -9.22 -13.15 -14.22
N ASP A 269 -9.33 -14.22 -14.97
CA ASP A 269 -10.49 -14.53 -15.83
C ASP A 269 -11.54 -15.39 -15.10
N LYS A 270 -11.36 -15.58 -13.78
CA LYS A 270 -12.22 -16.39 -12.90
C LYS A 270 -12.81 -15.60 -11.73
N PHE A 271 -12.60 -14.30 -11.66
CA PHE A 271 -13.19 -13.49 -10.60
C PHE A 271 -14.71 -13.48 -10.68
N ILE A 272 -15.36 -13.53 -9.53
CA ILE A 272 -16.80 -13.34 -9.39
C ILE A 272 -17.00 -12.02 -8.66
N ILE A 273 -17.37 -10.99 -9.42
CA ILE A 273 -17.60 -9.65 -8.87
C ILE A 273 -18.97 -9.61 -8.21
N LYS A 274 -19.02 -9.36 -6.89
CA LYS A 274 -20.25 -9.09 -6.16
C LYS A 274 -20.28 -7.64 -5.71
N VAL A 275 -21.37 -6.95 -6.05
CA VAL A 275 -21.59 -5.55 -5.68
C VAL A 275 -22.58 -5.50 -4.53
N TYR A 276 -22.19 -4.93 -3.40
CA TYR A 276 -23.06 -4.69 -2.26
C TYR A 276 -23.29 -3.18 -2.10
N MET A 277 -24.54 -2.80 -1.86
CA MET A 277 -24.92 -1.43 -1.50
C MET A 277 -25.17 -1.38 -0.01
N GLU A 278 -24.34 -0.73 0.75
CA GLU A 278 -24.56 -0.46 2.17
C GLU A 278 -24.62 1.04 2.40
N LYS A 279 -25.79 1.54 2.87
CA LYS A 279 -26.03 2.95 3.24
C LYS A 279 -25.43 3.99 2.29
N HIS A 280 -25.68 3.83 0.98
CA HIS A 280 -25.20 4.72 -0.09
C HIS A 280 -23.69 4.62 -0.44
N GLN A 281 -22.99 3.62 0.03
CA GLN A 281 -21.63 3.31 -0.44
C GLN A 281 -21.61 2.01 -1.25
N LEU A 282 -20.95 2.06 -2.41
CA LEU A 282 -20.72 0.89 -3.26
C LEU A 282 -19.50 0.15 -2.69
N LEU A 283 -19.70 -1.05 -2.17
CA LEU A 283 -18.62 -1.95 -1.77
C LEU A 283 -18.42 -2.98 -2.89
N HIS A 284 -17.29 -2.93 -3.57
CA HIS A 284 -16.88 -3.98 -4.50
C HIS A 284 -16.15 -5.06 -3.71
N ILE A 285 -16.68 -6.28 -3.72
CA ILE A 285 -15.99 -7.46 -3.20
C ILE A 285 -15.74 -8.38 -4.37
N VAL A 286 -14.50 -8.69 -4.58
CA VAL A 286 -14.00 -9.63 -5.63
C VAL A 286 -13.87 -11.01 -5.04
#